data_e8fed9f9ad4f901362dbb880749269b9
#
_entry.id   e8fed9f9ad4f901362dbb880749269b9
#
_cell.length_a   1.000
_cell.length_b   1.000
_cell.length_c   1.000
_cell.angle_alpha   90.00
_cell.angle_beta   90.00
_cell.angle_gamma   90.00
#
_symmetry.space_group_name_H-M   'P 1'
#
loop_
_entity.id
_entity.type
_entity.pdbx_description
1 polymer ?
#
loop_
_entity_poly.entity_id
_entity_poly.type
_entity_poly.pdbx_seq_one_letter_code
_entity_poly.pdbx_strand_id
1 'polypeptide(L)'
;KLPISRLQRDLSDSTVERNFGTAFGHTLIGYNSTLKGLGKISVNQQKVIKELQNHPEVISEAIQTILRREGVEMPYEKLKTLTRGRKTTMDDFKIFIDGLDVPENIKEELRQISPVNYIGIAARIVDGSYGLSHLTS
;
A
#
# COMPACT_ATOMS: atom_id res chain seq x y z
N LYS A 1 25.92 -19.62 -15.81
CA LYS A 1 27.14 -19.72 -16.65
C LYS A 1 28.31 -18.88 -16.12
N LEU A 2 28.07 -17.62 -15.72
CA LEU A 2 29.10 -16.71 -15.26
C LEU A 2 29.98 -17.23 -14.11
N PRO A 3 29.47 -17.97 -13.09
CA PRO A 3 30.30 -18.48 -12.01
C PRO A 3 31.06 -19.78 -12.37
N ILE A 4 30.80 -20.35 -13.55
CA ILE A 4 31.47 -21.60 -13.97
C ILE A 4 32.70 -21.24 -14.79
N SER A 5 33.85 -21.17 -14.14
CA SER A 5 35.13 -20.97 -14.81
C SER A 5 35.64 -22.29 -15.39
N ARG A 6 36.00 -22.28 -16.64
CA ARG A 6 36.91 -23.28 -17.22
C ARG A 6 38.35 -22.76 -17.05
N LEU A 7 39.27 -23.62 -16.70
CA LEU A 7 40.69 -23.26 -16.54
C LEU A 7 41.36 -22.67 -17.80
N GLN A 8 40.64 -22.66 -18.90
CA GLN A 8 41.00 -22.02 -20.16
C GLN A 8 40.04 -20.89 -20.49
N ARG A 9 40.44 -20.00 -21.41
CA ARG A 9 39.61 -18.88 -21.89
C ARG A 9 38.21 -19.30 -22.26
N ASP A 10 37.21 -18.84 -21.51
CA ASP A 10 35.81 -19.07 -21.81
C ASP A 10 35.29 -18.01 -22.79
N LEU A 11 35.09 -18.37 -24.03
CA LEU A 11 34.53 -17.50 -25.06
C LEU A 11 33.09 -17.09 -24.78
N SER A 12 32.35 -17.85 -23.95
CA SER A 12 30.99 -17.49 -23.56
C SER A 12 30.95 -16.30 -22.59
N ASP A 13 31.95 -16.15 -21.72
CA ASP A 13 32.06 -15.02 -20.80
C ASP A 13 32.33 -13.72 -21.57
N SER A 14 33.24 -13.76 -22.56
CA SER A 14 33.54 -12.59 -23.37
C SER A 14 32.32 -12.12 -24.19
N THR A 15 31.43 -13.00 -24.58
CA THR A 15 30.16 -12.65 -25.26
C THR A 15 29.18 -11.96 -24.29
N VAL A 16 29.08 -12.44 -23.04
CA VAL A 16 28.26 -11.82 -22.01
C VAL A 16 28.82 -10.44 -21.63
N GLU A 17 30.14 -10.32 -21.41
CA GLU A 17 30.79 -9.06 -21.06
C GLU A 17 30.55 -7.96 -22.09
N ARG A 18 30.57 -8.29 -23.39
CA ARG A 18 30.25 -7.35 -24.47
C ARG A 18 28.84 -6.78 -24.41
N ASN A 19 27.92 -7.48 -23.75
CA ASN A 19 26.54 -7.05 -23.63
C ASN A 19 26.26 -6.21 -22.36
N PHE A 20 27.20 -6.09 -21.43
CA PHE A 20 26.99 -5.28 -20.23
C PHE A 20 26.66 -3.83 -20.57
N GLY A 21 27.43 -3.20 -21.46
CA GLY A 21 27.17 -1.84 -21.90
C GLY A 21 25.77 -1.66 -22.51
N THR A 22 25.33 -2.63 -23.30
CA THR A 22 23.97 -2.63 -23.88
C THR A 22 22.89 -2.71 -22.79
N ALA A 23 23.05 -3.61 -21.82
CA ALA A 23 22.12 -3.77 -20.71
C ALA A 23 22.03 -2.48 -19.87
N PHE A 24 23.15 -1.91 -19.48
CA PHE A 24 23.19 -0.64 -18.74
C PHE A 24 22.62 0.53 -19.55
N GLY A 25 22.95 0.61 -20.83
CA GLY A 25 22.42 1.64 -21.73
C GLY A 25 20.89 1.58 -21.84
N HIS A 26 20.32 0.39 -22.06
CA HIS A 26 18.87 0.19 -22.09
C HIS A 26 18.20 0.51 -20.73
N THR A 27 18.83 0.13 -19.63
CA THR A 27 18.36 0.45 -18.28
C THR A 27 18.30 1.96 -18.06
N LEU A 28 19.34 2.69 -18.43
CA LEU A 28 19.40 4.14 -18.31
C LEU A 28 18.32 4.82 -19.18
N ILE A 29 18.15 4.36 -20.41
CA ILE A 29 17.06 4.84 -21.30
C ILE A 29 15.70 4.56 -20.68
N GLY A 30 15.50 3.36 -20.11
CA GLY A 30 14.28 2.97 -19.43
C GLY A 30 13.96 3.91 -18.24
N TYR A 31 14.92 4.17 -17.38
CA TYR A 31 14.74 5.09 -16.25
C TYR A 31 14.42 6.51 -16.69
N ASN A 32 15.17 7.05 -17.65
CA ASN A 32 14.92 8.39 -18.17
C ASN A 32 13.54 8.50 -18.85
N SER A 33 13.12 7.46 -19.57
CA SER A 33 11.80 7.41 -20.19
C SER A 33 10.68 7.35 -19.15
N THR A 34 10.88 6.59 -18.07
CA THR A 34 9.96 6.51 -16.94
C THR A 34 9.82 7.86 -16.24
N LEU A 35 10.93 8.51 -15.92
CA LEU A 35 10.93 9.86 -15.31
C LEU A 35 10.20 10.89 -16.19
N LYS A 36 10.46 10.86 -17.50
CA LYS A 36 9.77 11.70 -18.47
C LYS A 36 8.27 11.38 -18.53
N GLY A 37 7.89 10.11 -18.42
CA GLY A 37 6.49 9.67 -18.34
C GLY A 37 5.80 10.18 -17.07
N LEU A 38 6.44 10.01 -15.92
CA LEU A 38 5.94 10.50 -14.63
C LEU A 38 5.71 12.01 -14.62
N GLY A 39 6.61 12.79 -15.28
CA GLY A 39 6.43 14.24 -15.40
C GLY A 39 5.25 14.69 -16.29
N LYS A 40 4.61 13.77 -17.00
CA LYS A 40 3.44 14.08 -17.86
C LYS A 40 2.10 13.72 -17.24
N ILE A 41 2.10 13.03 -16.11
CA ILE A 41 0.87 12.64 -15.42
C ILE A 41 0.54 13.63 -14.31
N SER A 42 -0.74 13.83 -14.07
CA SER A 42 -1.24 14.56 -12.90
C SER A 42 -2.36 13.78 -12.24
N VAL A 43 -2.44 13.89 -10.91
CA VAL A 43 -3.48 13.23 -10.14
C VAL A 43 -4.70 14.14 -10.03
N ASN A 44 -5.86 13.65 -10.44
CA ASN A 44 -7.13 14.32 -10.16
C ASN A 44 -7.56 14.01 -8.72
N GLN A 45 -7.09 14.82 -7.77
CA GLN A 45 -7.34 14.63 -6.34
C GLN A 45 -8.84 14.58 -6.01
N GLN A 46 -9.64 15.45 -6.64
CA GLN A 46 -11.08 15.50 -6.38
C GLN A 46 -11.78 14.21 -6.79
N LYS A 47 -11.37 13.63 -7.92
CA LYS A 47 -11.92 12.34 -8.39
C LYS A 47 -11.52 11.22 -7.43
N VAL A 48 -10.26 11.16 -7.00
CA VAL A 48 -9.77 10.15 -6.05
C VAL A 48 -10.52 10.23 -4.72
N ILE A 49 -10.65 11.43 -4.14
CA ILE A 49 -11.39 11.63 -2.88
C ILE A 49 -12.85 11.20 -3.03
N LYS A 50 -13.51 11.58 -4.13
CA LYS A 50 -14.90 11.19 -4.39
C LYS A 50 -15.07 9.68 -4.52
N GLU A 51 -14.15 8.99 -5.18
CA GLU A 51 -14.15 7.54 -5.29
C GLU A 51 -13.97 6.88 -3.92
N LEU A 52 -13.00 7.33 -3.12
CA LEU A 52 -12.80 6.83 -1.76
C LEU A 52 -14.04 7.02 -0.88
N GLN A 53 -14.67 8.19 -0.93
CA GLN A 53 -15.91 8.46 -0.18
C GLN A 53 -17.10 7.57 -0.61
N ASN A 54 -17.10 7.13 -1.87
CA ASN A 54 -18.14 6.23 -2.39
C ASN A 54 -17.87 4.75 -2.05
N HIS A 55 -16.72 4.43 -1.49
CA HIS A 55 -16.27 3.08 -1.15
C HIS A 55 -15.86 2.96 0.32
N PRO A 56 -16.81 3.19 1.27
CA PRO A 56 -16.50 3.14 2.69
C PRO A 56 -16.09 1.74 3.17
N GLU A 57 -16.39 0.69 2.42
CA GLU A 57 -15.98 -0.67 2.73
C GLU A 57 -14.47 -0.86 2.89
N VAL A 58 -13.64 0.04 2.35
CA VAL A 58 -12.16 -0.02 2.48
C VAL A 58 -11.69 0.10 3.93
N ILE A 59 -12.50 0.73 4.84
CA ILE A 59 -12.14 0.83 6.24
C ILE A 59 -12.44 -0.42 7.06
N SER A 60 -13.09 -1.42 6.47
CA SER A 60 -13.48 -2.65 7.18
C SER A 60 -12.27 -3.38 7.78
N GLU A 61 -11.11 -3.35 7.09
CA GLU A 61 -9.87 -3.94 7.58
C GLU A 61 -9.35 -3.21 8.81
N ALA A 62 -9.38 -1.87 8.80
CA ALA A 62 -8.96 -1.06 9.94
C ALA A 62 -9.80 -1.38 11.18
N ILE A 63 -11.13 -1.38 11.01
CA ILE A 63 -12.06 -1.71 12.09
C ILE A 63 -11.79 -3.11 12.62
N GLN A 64 -11.63 -4.09 11.73
CA GLN A 64 -11.33 -5.46 12.12
C GLN A 64 -10.03 -5.58 12.91
N THR A 65 -8.99 -4.84 12.51
CA THR A 65 -7.68 -4.85 13.15
C THR A 65 -7.77 -4.28 14.57
N ILE A 66 -8.47 -3.17 14.75
CA ILE A 66 -8.69 -2.57 16.06
C ILE A 66 -9.52 -3.49 16.96
N LEU A 67 -10.60 -4.07 16.45
CA LEU A 67 -11.43 -5.00 17.22
C LEU A 67 -10.66 -6.24 17.66
N ARG A 68 -9.74 -6.75 16.83
CA ARG A 68 -8.84 -7.86 17.23
C ARG A 68 -7.87 -7.43 18.33
N ARG A 69 -7.32 -6.22 18.25
CA ARG A 69 -6.46 -5.65 19.28
C ARG A 69 -7.18 -5.60 20.64
N GLU A 70 -8.46 -5.28 20.62
CA GLU A 70 -9.31 -5.20 21.81
C GLU A 70 -9.90 -6.57 22.25
N GLY A 71 -9.48 -7.67 21.60
CA GLY A 71 -9.92 -9.00 21.97
C GLY A 71 -11.37 -9.36 21.62
N VAL A 72 -12.00 -8.59 20.73
CA VAL A 72 -13.38 -8.87 20.29
C VAL A 72 -13.42 -10.17 19.49
N GLU A 73 -14.27 -11.11 19.90
CA GLU A 73 -14.44 -12.37 19.21
C GLU A 73 -15.10 -12.20 17.83
N MET A 74 -14.58 -12.90 16.83
CA MET A 74 -15.10 -12.99 15.47
C MET A 74 -15.42 -11.62 14.81
N PRO A 75 -14.52 -10.64 14.83
CA PRO A 75 -14.79 -9.30 14.29
C PRO A 75 -15.08 -9.35 12.79
N TYR A 76 -14.51 -10.30 12.06
CA TYR A 76 -14.74 -10.50 10.64
C TYR A 76 -16.21 -10.86 10.33
N GLU A 77 -16.79 -11.81 11.05
CA GLU A 77 -18.18 -12.24 10.79
C GLU A 77 -19.18 -11.13 11.12
N LYS A 78 -18.91 -10.34 12.16
CA LYS A 78 -19.74 -9.17 12.51
C LYS A 78 -19.73 -8.11 11.40
N LEU A 79 -18.55 -7.79 10.84
CA LEU A 79 -18.41 -6.86 9.73
C LEU A 79 -18.95 -7.41 8.41
N LYS A 80 -18.78 -8.68 8.15
CA LYS A 80 -19.27 -9.34 6.94
C LYS A 80 -20.79 -9.25 6.80
N THR A 81 -21.53 -9.35 7.90
CA THR A 81 -22.99 -9.18 7.88
C THR A 81 -23.40 -7.76 7.49
N LEU A 82 -22.57 -6.76 7.83
CA LEU A 82 -22.81 -5.37 7.47
C LEU A 82 -22.56 -5.10 5.97
N THR A 83 -21.49 -5.66 5.41
CA THR A 83 -20.98 -5.28 4.07
C THR A 83 -21.44 -6.20 2.94
N ARG A 84 -21.84 -7.44 3.25
CA ARG A 84 -22.12 -8.45 2.24
C ARG A 84 -23.43 -8.17 1.49
N GLY A 85 -23.34 -8.08 0.17
CA GLY A 85 -24.49 -8.06 -0.74
C GLY A 85 -25.23 -6.73 -0.83
N ARG A 86 -24.75 -5.67 -0.18
CA ARG A 86 -25.32 -4.31 -0.27
C ARG A 86 -24.24 -3.25 -0.34
N LYS A 87 -24.58 -2.10 -0.92
CA LYS A 87 -23.75 -0.92 -0.85
C LYS A 87 -23.79 -0.38 0.59
N THR A 88 -22.66 -0.33 1.25
CA THR A 88 -22.51 0.16 2.62
C THR A 88 -22.22 1.65 2.60
N THR A 89 -22.70 2.38 3.60
CA THR A 89 -22.46 3.81 3.79
C THR A 89 -21.61 4.05 5.06
N MET A 90 -21.05 5.24 5.21
CA MET A 90 -20.36 5.62 6.45
C MET A 90 -21.31 5.62 7.67
N ASP A 91 -22.58 5.91 7.46
CA ASP A 91 -23.56 5.87 8.54
C ASP A 91 -23.87 4.44 9.00
N ASP A 92 -23.86 3.47 8.08
CA ASP A 92 -23.94 2.04 8.46
C ASP A 92 -22.77 1.64 9.36
N PHE A 93 -21.56 2.13 9.08
CA PHE A 93 -20.38 1.88 9.93
C PHE A 93 -20.53 2.55 11.31
N LYS A 94 -21.04 3.78 11.38
CA LYS A 94 -21.29 4.46 12.67
C LYS A 94 -22.28 3.69 13.53
N ILE A 95 -23.42 3.28 12.94
CA ILE A 95 -24.43 2.46 13.64
C ILE A 95 -23.79 1.15 14.14
N PHE A 96 -22.96 0.51 13.31
CA PHE A 96 -22.27 -0.70 13.70
C PHE A 96 -21.31 -0.45 14.88
N ILE A 97 -20.50 0.61 14.83
CA ILE A 97 -19.55 0.97 15.89
C ILE A 97 -20.27 1.27 17.19
N ASP A 98 -21.38 2.00 17.14
CA ASP A 98 -22.18 2.35 18.31
C ASP A 98 -22.76 1.12 19.00
N GLY A 99 -23.09 0.08 18.23
CA GLY A 99 -23.60 -1.20 18.72
C GLY A 99 -22.53 -2.17 19.26
N LEU A 100 -21.24 -1.83 19.19
CA LEU A 100 -20.17 -2.68 19.70
C LEU A 100 -20.08 -2.64 21.23
N ASP A 101 -19.78 -3.78 21.83
CA ASP A 101 -19.48 -3.90 23.26
C ASP A 101 -17.98 -3.69 23.49
N VAL A 102 -17.53 -2.44 23.36
CA VAL A 102 -16.14 -1.99 23.56
C VAL A 102 -16.16 -0.65 24.31
N PRO A 103 -15.06 -0.29 24.99
CA PRO A 103 -14.93 1.01 25.68
C PRO A 103 -15.17 2.20 24.74
N GLU A 104 -15.70 3.30 25.29
CA GLU A 104 -16.07 4.48 24.47
C GLU A 104 -14.87 5.12 23.76
N ASN A 105 -13.69 5.13 24.37
CA ASN A 105 -12.47 5.60 23.73
C ASN A 105 -12.12 4.79 22.46
N ILE A 106 -12.44 3.51 22.42
CA ILE A 106 -12.24 2.66 21.21
C ILE A 106 -13.30 2.98 20.17
N LYS A 107 -14.56 3.22 20.58
CA LYS A 107 -15.59 3.68 19.64
C LYS A 107 -15.23 5.03 19.02
N GLU A 108 -14.67 5.95 19.78
CA GLU A 108 -14.17 7.22 19.27
C GLU A 108 -13.02 7.02 18.26
N GLU A 109 -12.04 6.17 18.57
CA GLU A 109 -10.96 5.82 17.64
C GLU A 109 -11.54 5.28 16.30
N LEU A 110 -12.50 4.37 16.40
CA LEU A 110 -13.15 3.78 15.23
C LEU A 110 -13.95 4.80 14.41
N ARG A 111 -14.67 5.73 15.06
CA ARG A 111 -15.45 6.78 14.39
C ARG A 111 -14.58 7.78 13.63
N GLN A 112 -13.32 7.95 14.02
CA GLN A 112 -12.38 8.84 13.34
C GLN A 112 -11.83 8.25 12.03
N ILE A 113 -11.96 6.95 11.82
CA ILE A 113 -11.46 6.27 10.63
C ILE A 113 -12.37 6.59 9.43
N SER A 114 -11.77 6.99 8.35
CA SER A 114 -12.44 7.25 7.07
C SER A 114 -11.61 6.73 5.90
N PRO A 115 -12.22 6.48 4.74
CA PRO A 115 -11.47 6.06 3.55
C PRO A 115 -10.36 7.04 3.13
N VAL A 116 -10.52 8.31 3.49
CA VAL A 116 -9.56 9.37 3.11
C VAL A 116 -8.37 9.46 4.06
N ASN A 117 -8.54 9.12 5.34
CA ASN A 117 -7.48 9.24 6.33
C ASN A 117 -6.82 7.90 6.71
N TYR A 118 -7.36 6.77 6.27
CA TYR A 118 -6.76 5.45 6.51
C TYR A 118 -5.62 5.18 5.53
N ILE A 119 -4.53 5.92 5.69
CA ILE A 119 -3.33 5.85 4.82
C ILE A 119 -2.12 5.21 5.52
N GLY A 120 -2.25 4.82 6.78
CA GLY A 120 -1.15 4.24 7.55
C GLY A 120 0.09 5.15 7.58
N ILE A 121 1.24 4.59 7.25
CA ILE A 121 2.53 5.30 7.23
C ILE A 121 2.94 5.78 5.83
N ALA A 122 2.05 5.74 4.84
CA ALA A 122 2.39 6.02 3.44
C ALA A 122 3.03 7.40 3.25
N ALA A 123 2.50 8.45 3.89
CA ALA A 123 3.09 9.79 3.84
C ALA A 123 4.52 9.81 4.37
N ARG A 124 4.77 9.14 5.52
CA ARG A 124 6.10 9.07 6.14
C ARG A 124 7.12 8.33 5.27
N ILE A 125 6.69 7.33 4.52
CA ILE A 125 7.54 6.61 3.56
C ILE A 125 7.92 7.54 2.41
N VAL A 126 6.96 8.27 1.86
CA VAL A 126 7.19 9.22 0.75
C VAL A 126 8.10 10.36 1.16
N ASP A 127 7.91 10.92 2.36
CA ASP A 127 8.72 12.02 2.90
C ASP A 127 10.13 11.59 3.35
N GLY A 128 10.46 10.29 3.22
CA GLY A 128 11.76 9.74 3.67
C GLY A 128 11.95 9.76 5.19
N SER A 129 10.93 10.09 5.96
CA SER A 129 10.99 10.16 7.43
C SER A 129 10.87 8.80 8.11
N TYR A 130 10.67 7.73 7.35
CA TYR A 130 10.58 6.37 7.87
C TYR A 130 11.81 5.55 7.51
N GLY A 131 12.72 5.39 8.49
CA GLY A 131 13.66 4.26 8.57
C GLY A 131 14.83 4.20 7.58
N LEU A 132 15.05 5.19 6.72
CA LEU A 132 16.26 5.22 5.87
C LEU A 132 17.51 5.78 6.58
N SER A 133 17.36 6.30 7.79
CA SER A 133 18.48 6.82 8.60
C SER A 133 19.47 5.75 9.06
N HIS A 134 19.16 4.47 8.89
CA HIS A 134 20.05 3.35 9.29
C HIS A 134 20.82 2.73 8.11
N LEU A 135 20.62 3.22 6.88
CA LEU A 135 21.31 2.70 5.69
C LEU A 135 22.48 3.57 5.21
N THR A 136 22.78 4.68 5.91
CA THR A 136 23.86 5.63 5.55
C THR A 136 24.98 5.72 6.60
N SER A 137 25.14 4.68 7.40
CA SER A 137 26.29 4.54 8.30
C SER A 137 27.18 3.37 7.89
#